data_583519757dbc973324054c3b993c2dc6
#
_entry.id   583519757dbc973324054c3b993c2dc6
#
_cell.length_a   1.000
_cell.length_b   1.000
_cell.length_c   1.000
_cell.angle_alpha   90.00
_cell.angle_beta   90.00
_cell.angle_gamma   90.00
#
_symmetry.space_group_name_H-M   'P 1'
#
loop_
_entity.id
_entity.type
_entity.pdbx_description
1 polymer ?
#
loop_
_entity_poly.entity_id
_entity_poly.type
_entity_poly.pdbx_seq_one_letter_code
_entity_poly.pdbx_strand_id
1 'polypeptide(L)'
;MSNIKKKDIQSYLKFVYSENNSLSVIFHENDLLIGVVGEFNKNLKELEKITGASIYSRGNSILIKSSPDKNESVKNAIQFLANQFINNGSVEHKDILSSVDQFMIKEKIKNSNITDIIKTPKKSIIPRSEKQKEYVRALRDSEIIISAGPAGTGKTFLAVAIGLTMLLEKK
;
A
#
# COMPACT_ATOMS: atom_id res chain seq x y z
N MET A 1 16.11 7.79 -24.00
CA MET A 1 15.21 8.62 -23.19
C MET A 1 13.82 8.48 -23.78
N SER A 2 12.95 7.68 -23.15
CA SER A 2 11.60 7.42 -23.67
C SER A 2 10.72 8.65 -23.44
N ASN A 3 10.14 9.18 -24.53
CA ASN A 3 9.16 10.27 -24.51
C ASN A 3 7.77 9.76 -24.09
N ILE A 4 7.64 9.19 -22.89
CA ILE A 4 6.33 8.87 -22.34
C ILE A 4 5.72 10.20 -21.89
N LYS A 5 4.80 10.74 -22.68
CA LYS A 5 4.06 11.97 -22.36
C LYS A 5 3.23 11.72 -21.10
N LYS A 6 3.12 12.70 -20.21
CA LYS A 6 2.19 12.72 -19.06
C LYS A 6 0.73 12.60 -19.54
N LYS A 7 0.31 11.41 -19.91
CA LYS A 7 -1.09 11.02 -20.13
C LYS A 7 -1.58 10.31 -18.88
N ASP A 8 -2.89 10.26 -18.72
CA ASP A 8 -3.52 9.50 -17.63
C ASP A 8 -3.06 8.03 -17.68
N ILE A 9 -2.63 7.46 -16.56
CA ILE A 9 -2.08 6.10 -16.47
C ILE A 9 -3.06 5.04 -17.04
N GLN A 10 -4.35 5.33 -16.98
CA GLN A 10 -5.39 4.48 -17.56
C GLN A 10 -5.26 4.30 -19.06
N SER A 11 -4.56 5.21 -19.76
CA SER A 11 -4.29 5.08 -21.20
C SER A 11 -3.15 4.11 -21.52
N TYR A 12 -2.34 3.74 -20.53
CA TYR A 12 -1.17 2.86 -20.67
C TYR A 12 -1.41 1.44 -20.17
N LEU A 13 -2.41 1.25 -19.31
CA LEU A 13 -2.70 -0.03 -18.65
C LEU A 13 -4.14 -0.46 -18.87
N LYS A 14 -4.33 -1.70 -19.30
CA LYS A 14 -5.64 -2.35 -19.36
C LYS A 14 -5.70 -3.51 -18.37
N PHE A 15 -6.78 -3.59 -17.60
CA PHE A 15 -7.01 -4.64 -16.61
C PHE A 15 -8.08 -5.60 -17.10
N VAL A 16 -7.78 -6.90 -17.07
CA VAL A 16 -8.69 -7.97 -17.48
C VAL A 16 -8.79 -8.99 -16.37
N TYR A 17 -9.98 -9.14 -15.80
CA TYR A 17 -10.28 -10.14 -14.78
C TYR A 17 -10.78 -11.41 -15.47
N SER A 18 -10.31 -12.58 -15.01
CA SER A 18 -10.74 -13.88 -15.48
C SER A 18 -11.52 -14.62 -14.39
N GLU A 19 -12.41 -15.53 -14.79
CA GLU A 19 -13.27 -16.30 -13.88
C GLU A 19 -12.50 -17.13 -12.84
N ASN A 20 -11.24 -17.46 -13.12
CA ASN A 20 -10.37 -18.25 -12.23
C ASN A 20 -9.59 -17.38 -11.20
N ASN A 21 -10.16 -16.30 -10.69
CA ASN A 21 -9.49 -15.39 -9.77
C ASN A 21 -8.10 -14.92 -10.24
N SER A 22 -7.91 -14.78 -11.54
CA SER A 22 -6.69 -14.22 -12.10
C SER A 22 -6.96 -12.83 -12.70
N LEU A 23 -5.96 -11.96 -12.58
CA LEU A 23 -5.97 -10.62 -13.13
C LEU A 23 -4.80 -10.45 -14.08
N SER A 24 -5.09 -10.01 -15.31
CA SER A 24 -4.09 -9.65 -16.30
C SER A 24 -3.98 -8.14 -16.41
N VAL A 25 -2.78 -7.60 -16.25
CA VAL A 25 -2.43 -6.20 -16.47
C VAL A 25 -1.69 -6.10 -17.78
N ILE A 26 -2.33 -5.51 -18.79
CA ILE A 26 -1.80 -5.39 -20.16
C ILE A 26 -1.19 -4.00 -20.30
N PHE A 27 0.05 -3.93 -20.76
CA PHE A 27 0.77 -2.69 -21.02
C PHE A 27 0.70 -2.35 -22.51
N HIS A 28 0.37 -1.12 -22.84
CA HIS A 28 0.38 -0.61 -24.22
C HIS A 28 1.76 -0.16 -24.66
N GLU A 29 2.67 0.13 -23.72
CA GLU A 29 4.03 0.58 -23.96
C GLU A 29 5.04 -0.41 -23.35
N ASN A 30 5.95 -0.94 -24.19
CA ASN A 30 6.94 -1.93 -23.78
C ASN A 30 7.97 -1.34 -22.79
N ASP A 31 8.37 -0.10 -23.00
CA ASP A 31 9.34 0.59 -22.12
C ASP A 31 8.79 0.72 -20.70
N LEU A 32 7.48 1.00 -20.58
CA LEU A 32 6.81 1.06 -19.29
C LEU A 32 6.78 -0.31 -18.60
N LEU A 33 6.46 -1.37 -19.35
CA LEU A 33 6.49 -2.73 -18.83
C LEU A 33 7.89 -3.08 -18.30
N ILE A 34 8.93 -2.88 -19.12
CA ILE A 34 10.31 -3.18 -18.74
C ILE A 34 10.71 -2.41 -17.48
N GLY A 35 10.35 -1.12 -17.39
CA GLY A 35 10.62 -0.30 -16.23
C GLY A 35 9.93 -0.79 -14.95
N VAL A 36 8.68 -1.20 -15.05
CA VAL A 36 7.91 -1.72 -13.91
C VAL A 36 8.41 -3.10 -13.47
N VAL A 37 8.66 -3.99 -14.42
CA VAL A 37 9.11 -5.37 -14.17
C VAL A 37 10.55 -5.40 -13.62
N GLY A 38 11.39 -4.50 -14.10
CA GLY A 38 12.80 -4.41 -13.77
C GLY A 38 13.63 -5.51 -14.40
N GLU A 39 14.95 -5.39 -14.31
CA GLU A 39 15.88 -6.38 -14.86
C GLU A 39 15.61 -7.78 -14.28
N PHE A 40 15.54 -8.79 -15.16
CA PHE A 40 15.26 -10.18 -14.78
C PHE A 40 14.02 -10.36 -13.89
N ASN A 41 13.01 -9.52 -14.06
CA ASN A 41 11.75 -9.52 -13.29
C ASN A 41 11.97 -9.29 -11.77
N LYS A 42 13.03 -8.61 -11.39
CA LYS A 42 13.38 -8.43 -9.97
C LYS A 42 12.27 -7.74 -9.17
N ASN A 43 11.63 -6.73 -9.74
CA ASN A 43 10.57 -5.98 -9.06
C ASN A 43 9.31 -6.85 -8.85
N LEU A 44 8.97 -7.68 -9.83
CA LEU A 44 7.84 -8.62 -9.69
C LEU A 44 8.13 -9.71 -8.66
N LYS A 45 9.34 -10.27 -8.64
CA LYS A 45 9.75 -11.26 -7.63
C LYS A 45 9.71 -10.68 -6.22
N GLU A 46 10.04 -9.41 -6.07
CA GLU A 46 9.93 -8.72 -4.79
C GLU A 46 8.46 -8.52 -4.37
N LEU A 47 7.61 -8.08 -5.30
CA LEU A 47 6.16 -8.00 -5.06
C LEU A 47 5.56 -9.35 -4.70
N GLU A 48 5.95 -10.45 -5.38
CA GLU A 48 5.54 -11.81 -5.03
C GLU A 48 5.91 -12.17 -3.59
N LYS A 49 7.18 -11.92 -3.22
CA LYS A 49 7.69 -12.20 -1.87
C LYS A 49 6.94 -11.45 -0.78
N ILE A 50 6.60 -10.19 -1.02
CA ILE A 50 5.95 -9.33 -0.02
C ILE A 50 4.44 -9.64 0.07
N THR A 51 3.77 -9.84 -1.07
CA THR A 51 2.30 -10.02 -1.12
C THR A 51 1.87 -11.48 -0.99
N GLY A 52 2.77 -12.42 -1.29
CA GLY A 52 2.45 -13.85 -1.39
C GLY A 52 1.50 -14.17 -2.55
N ALA A 53 1.37 -13.28 -3.54
CA ALA A 53 0.65 -13.53 -4.78
C ALA A 53 1.61 -14.13 -5.82
N SER A 54 1.13 -14.98 -6.71
CA SER A 54 1.92 -15.47 -7.85
C SER A 54 1.81 -14.48 -9.02
N ILE A 55 2.93 -13.95 -9.48
CA ILE A 55 3.00 -12.89 -10.50
C ILE A 55 3.89 -13.32 -11.66
N TYR A 56 3.35 -13.37 -12.85
CA TYR A 56 4.05 -13.83 -14.06
C TYR A 56 4.06 -12.73 -15.12
N SER A 57 5.22 -12.48 -15.73
CA SER A 57 5.31 -11.63 -16.92
C SER A 57 5.24 -12.50 -18.17
N ARG A 58 4.34 -12.18 -19.12
CA ARG A 58 4.20 -12.87 -20.40
C ARG A 58 3.87 -11.88 -21.52
N GLY A 59 4.80 -11.75 -22.47
CA GLY A 59 4.65 -10.78 -23.56
C GLY A 59 4.55 -9.36 -23.00
N ASN A 60 3.48 -8.65 -23.37
CA ASN A 60 3.18 -7.29 -22.92
C ASN A 60 2.27 -7.25 -21.66
N SER A 61 2.13 -8.35 -20.96
CA SER A 61 1.21 -8.45 -19.81
C SER A 61 1.84 -9.06 -18.57
N ILE A 62 1.31 -8.65 -17.41
CA ILE A 62 1.59 -9.24 -16.11
C ILE A 62 0.33 -9.99 -15.67
N LEU A 63 0.46 -11.30 -15.43
CA LEU A 63 -0.60 -12.14 -14.91
C LEU A 63 -0.43 -12.33 -13.41
N ILE A 64 -1.47 -12.05 -12.64
CA ILE A 64 -1.52 -12.17 -11.19
C ILE A 64 -2.51 -13.26 -10.83
N LYS A 65 -2.11 -14.23 -10.00
CA LYS A 65 -2.95 -15.31 -9.50
C LYS A 65 -2.92 -15.32 -7.99
N SER A 66 -4.03 -14.93 -7.35
CA SER A 66 -4.18 -14.95 -5.91
C SER A 66 -5.66 -14.77 -5.53
N SER A 67 -5.94 -14.53 -4.25
CA SER A 67 -7.28 -14.11 -3.82
C SER A 67 -7.65 -12.75 -4.41
N PRO A 68 -8.95 -12.45 -4.60
CA PRO A 68 -9.40 -11.17 -5.18
C PRO A 68 -8.81 -9.93 -4.49
N ASP A 69 -8.72 -9.94 -3.15
CA ASP A 69 -8.17 -8.82 -2.37
C ASP A 69 -6.67 -8.62 -2.66
N LYS A 70 -5.90 -9.71 -2.73
CA LYS A 70 -4.48 -9.65 -3.07
C LYS A 70 -4.26 -9.23 -4.52
N ASN A 71 -5.09 -9.69 -5.45
CA ASN A 71 -5.03 -9.28 -6.85
C ASN A 71 -5.22 -7.76 -6.97
N GLU A 72 -6.19 -7.20 -6.23
CA GLU A 72 -6.42 -5.75 -6.22
C GLU A 72 -5.24 -4.99 -5.60
N SER A 73 -4.65 -5.51 -4.52
CA SER A 73 -3.46 -4.93 -3.90
C SER A 73 -2.26 -4.90 -4.85
N VAL A 74 -1.99 -6.02 -5.54
CA VAL A 74 -0.90 -6.09 -6.54
C VAL A 74 -1.18 -5.20 -7.75
N LYS A 75 -2.42 -5.15 -8.25
CA LYS A 75 -2.83 -4.23 -9.32
C LYS A 75 -2.47 -2.78 -8.98
N ASN A 76 -2.88 -2.36 -7.81
CA ASN A 76 -2.62 -1.00 -7.34
C ASN A 76 -1.11 -0.73 -7.17
N ALA A 77 -0.34 -1.72 -6.66
CA ALA A 77 1.11 -1.62 -6.59
C ALA A 77 1.73 -1.43 -7.99
N ILE A 78 1.30 -2.23 -8.98
CA ILE A 78 1.76 -2.09 -10.37
C ILE A 78 1.40 -0.72 -10.94
N GLN A 79 0.20 -0.19 -10.68
CA GLN A 79 -0.18 1.16 -11.09
C GLN A 79 0.70 2.23 -10.45
N PHE A 80 1.01 2.09 -9.17
CA PHE A 80 1.91 3.00 -8.47
C PHE A 80 3.31 2.99 -9.08
N LEU A 81 3.89 1.79 -9.31
CA LEU A 81 5.20 1.64 -9.93
C LEU A 81 5.24 2.20 -11.36
N ALA A 82 4.17 1.98 -12.13
CA ALA A 82 4.04 2.56 -13.47
C ALA A 82 4.02 4.10 -13.42
N ASN A 83 3.31 4.70 -12.46
CA ASN A 83 3.33 6.15 -12.24
C ASN A 83 4.72 6.65 -11.86
N GLN A 84 5.43 5.94 -10.98
CA GLN A 84 6.80 6.30 -10.60
C GLN A 84 7.73 6.26 -11.80
N PHE A 85 7.63 5.22 -12.63
CA PHE A 85 8.44 5.14 -13.84
C PHE A 85 8.14 6.28 -14.83
N ILE A 86 6.86 6.62 -15.05
CA ILE A 86 6.46 7.74 -15.93
C ILE A 86 7.01 9.09 -15.42
N ASN A 87 7.01 9.29 -14.10
CA ASN A 87 7.44 10.55 -13.50
C ASN A 87 8.96 10.68 -13.36
N ASN A 88 9.64 9.59 -12.97
CA ASN A 88 11.04 9.59 -12.56
C ASN A 88 11.98 8.89 -13.58
N GLY A 89 11.42 8.16 -14.55
CA GLY A 89 12.20 7.37 -15.52
C GLY A 89 12.79 6.07 -14.95
N SER A 90 12.58 5.77 -13.66
CA SER A 90 13.07 4.57 -13.00
C SER A 90 12.17 4.16 -11.85
N VAL A 91 12.26 2.87 -11.46
CA VAL A 91 11.62 2.31 -10.26
C VAL A 91 12.73 1.87 -9.30
N GLU A 92 12.75 2.41 -8.10
CA GLU A 92 13.69 2.05 -7.05
C GLU A 92 13.08 1.05 -6.06
N HIS A 93 13.93 0.36 -5.30
CA HIS A 93 13.48 -0.59 -4.27
C HIS A 93 12.55 0.03 -3.23
N LYS A 94 12.80 1.28 -2.83
CA LYS A 94 11.91 2.03 -1.92
C LYS A 94 10.50 2.23 -2.47
N ASP A 95 10.34 2.33 -3.80
CA ASP A 95 9.05 2.50 -4.45
C ASP A 95 8.23 1.21 -4.37
N ILE A 96 8.90 0.04 -4.47
CA ILE A 96 8.25 -1.26 -4.31
C ILE A 96 7.71 -1.41 -2.89
N LEU A 97 8.52 -1.10 -1.87
CA LEU A 97 8.08 -1.14 -0.47
C LEU A 97 6.91 -0.17 -0.23
N SER A 98 7.03 1.06 -0.72
CA SER A 98 5.98 2.08 -0.59
C SER A 98 4.68 1.69 -1.29
N SER A 99 4.78 1.02 -2.44
CA SER A 99 3.61 0.53 -3.18
C SER A 99 2.82 -0.48 -2.36
N VAL A 100 3.50 -1.39 -1.66
CA VAL A 100 2.85 -2.42 -0.84
C VAL A 100 2.37 -1.85 0.50
N ASP A 101 3.15 -0.99 1.15
CA ASP A 101 2.76 -0.37 2.42
C ASP A 101 1.44 0.39 2.33
N GLN A 102 1.22 1.14 1.24
CA GLN A 102 -0.04 1.85 1.00
C GLN A 102 -1.25 0.90 0.93
N PHE A 103 -1.05 -0.34 0.43
CA PHE A 103 -2.13 -1.32 0.26
C PHE A 103 -2.30 -2.21 1.49
N MET A 104 -1.22 -2.62 2.14
CA MET A 104 -1.27 -3.28 3.44
C MET A 104 -1.95 -2.39 4.49
N ILE A 105 -1.77 -1.08 4.40
CA ILE A 105 -2.48 -0.09 5.20
C ILE A 105 -3.98 -0.10 4.85
N LYS A 106 -4.36 -0.10 3.57
CA LYS A 106 -5.78 -0.14 3.15
C LYS A 106 -6.47 -1.45 3.51
N GLU A 107 -5.81 -2.61 3.40
CA GLU A 107 -6.36 -3.90 3.85
C GLU A 107 -6.52 -3.94 5.38
N LYS A 108 -5.54 -3.44 6.12
CA LYS A 108 -5.64 -3.30 7.58
C LYS A 108 -6.75 -2.33 7.99
N ILE A 109 -7.00 -1.28 7.19
CA ILE A 109 -8.13 -0.36 7.39
C ILE A 109 -9.47 -1.06 7.14
N LYS A 110 -9.60 -1.92 6.12
CA LYS A 110 -10.82 -2.69 5.85
C LYS A 110 -11.13 -3.73 6.95
N ASN A 111 -10.07 -4.30 7.54
CA ASN A 111 -10.18 -5.35 8.57
C ASN A 111 -10.08 -4.83 10.01
N SER A 112 -9.75 -3.55 10.23
CA SER A 112 -9.79 -2.90 11.54
C SER A 112 -11.08 -2.10 11.67
N ASN A 113 -11.69 -2.14 12.85
CA ASN A 113 -12.77 -1.20 13.16
C ASN A 113 -12.26 0.23 12.88
N ILE A 114 -13.03 1.00 12.11
CA ILE A 114 -12.70 2.38 11.69
C ILE A 114 -12.32 3.26 12.90
N THR A 115 -12.81 2.88 14.09
CA THR A 115 -12.53 3.53 15.37
C THR A 115 -11.08 3.43 15.84
N ASP A 116 -10.29 2.46 15.37
CA ASP A 116 -8.92 2.25 15.85
C ASP A 116 -7.88 3.09 15.06
N ILE A 117 -8.27 3.69 13.95
CA ILE A 117 -7.37 4.47 13.08
C ILE A 117 -7.26 5.90 13.59
N ILE A 118 -6.02 6.38 13.75
CA ILE A 118 -5.74 7.76 14.12
C ILE A 118 -5.45 8.54 12.83
N LYS A 119 -6.35 9.45 12.45
CA LYS A 119 -6.20 10.29 11.25
C LYS A 119 -5.53 11.61 11.62
N THR A 120 -4.28 11.79 11.22
CA THR A 120 -3.59 13.08 11.34
C THR A 120 -3.55 13.78 9.96
N PRO A 121 -3.32 15.11 9.90
CA PRO A 121 -3.25 15.84 8.63
C PRO A 121 -2.22 15.30 7.63
N LYS A 122 -1.12 14.72 8.14
CA LYS A 122 -0.03 14.21 7.29
C LYS A 122 -0.17 12.74 6.94
N LYS A 123 -0.74 11.91 7.82
CA LYS A 123 -0.85 10.46 7.60
C LYS A 123 -1.86 9.80 8.53
N SER A 124 -2.36 8.64 8.14
CA SER A 124 -3.13 7.75 9.02
C SER A 124 -2.17 6.84 9.79
N ILE A 125 -2.38 6.72 11.09
CA ILE A 125 -1.62 5.85 11.99
C ILE A 125 -2.51 4.68 12.37
N ILE A 126 -2.01 3.46 12.16
CA ILE A 126 -2.74 2.23 12.43
C ILE A 126 -2.03 1.47 13.55
N PRO A 127 -2.72 1.15 14.64
CA PRO A 127 -2.18 0.29 15.68
C PRO A 127 -1.76 -1.07 15.12
N ARG A 128 -0.58 -1.56 15.50
CA ARG A 128 0.01 -2.80 14.98
C ARG A 128 -0.36 -4.04 15.78
N SER A 129 -0.78 -3.88 17.03
CA SER A 129 -1.15 -4.97 17.93
C SER A 129 -2.50 -4.71 18.61
N GLU A 130 -3.14 -5.76 19.12
CA GLU A 130 -4.40 -5.63 19.85
C GLU A 130 -4.24 -4.72 21.08
N LYS A 131 -3.14 -4.85 21.83
CA LYS A 131 -2.85 -3.97 22.98
C LYS A 131 -2.72 -2.49 22.57
N GLN A 132 -2.18 -2.19 21.39
CA GLN A 132 -2.16 -0.82 20.88
C GLN A 132 -3.56 -0.33 20.50
N LYS A 133 -4.42 -1.21 19.95
CA LYS A 133 -5.81 -0.86 19.64
C LYS A 133 -6.61 -0.56 20.92
N GLU A 134 -6.48 -1.42 21.93
CA GLU A 134 -7.08 -1.19 23.25
C GLU A 134 -6.62 0.15 23.84
N TYR A 135 -5.32 0.44 23.75
CA TYR A 135 -4.75 1.70 24.24
C TYR A 135 -5.31 2.91 23.46
N VAL A 136 -5.45 2.82 22.12
CA VAL A 136 -6.05 3.89 21.30
C VAL A 136 -7.50 4.12 21.66
N ARG A 137 -8.29 3.07 21.94
CA ARG A 137 -9.67 3.19 22.40
C ARG A 137 -9.73 3.87 23.78
N ALA A 138 -8.91 3.39 24.72
CA ALA A 138 -8.82 4.01 26.05
C ALA A 138 -8.47 5.50 25.96
N LEU A 139 -7.51 5.89 25.11
CA LEU A 139 -7.11 7.29 24.89
C LEU A 139 -8.25 8.19 24.37
N ARG A 140 -9.28 7.62 23.75
CA ARG A 140 -10.43 8.36 23.24
C ARG A 140 -11.58 8.46 24.25
N ASP A 141 -11.72 7.41 25.05
CA ASP A 141 -12.92 7.20 25.85
C ASP A 141 -12.73 7.55 27.33
N SER A 142 -11.47 7.69 27.80
CA SER A 142 -11.15 7.88 29.22
C SER A 142 -10.52 9.25 29.49
N GLU A 143 -10.88 9.90 30.58
CA GLU A 143 -10.32 11.18 31.00
C GLU A 143 -8.89 11.06 31.53
N ILE A 144 -8.57 9.96 32.21
CA ILE A 144 -7.26 9.69 32.78
C ILE A 144 -6.82 8.27 32.40
N ILE A 145 -5.60 8.14 31.87
CA ILE A 145 -5.05 6.86 31.44
C ILE A 145 -3.62 6.70 31.99
N ILE A 146 -3.40 5.56 32.63
CA ILE A 146 -2.08 5.14 33.07
C ILE A 146 -1.62 3.98 32.18
N SER A 147 -0.55 4.21 31.38
CA SER A 147 -0.02 3.20 30.46
C SER A 147 1.34 2.70 30.93
N ALA A 148 1.40 1.46 31.36
CA ALA A 148 2.62 0.74 31.72
C ALA A 148 3.07 -0.22 30.62
N GLY A 149 4.39 -0.36 30.44
CA GLY A 149 4.95 -1.30 29.46
C GLY A 149 6.38 -0.94 29.03
N PRO A 150 7.09 -1.85 28.32
CA PRO A 150 8.48 -1.67 27.92
C PRO A 150 8.68 -0.44 27.04
N ALA A 151 9.91 0.08 26.99
CA ALA A 151 10.29 1.14 26.07
C ALA A 151 10.13 0.68 24.61
N GLY A 152 9.92 1.63 23.68
CA GLY A 152 9.80 1.32 22.24
C GLY A 152 8.46 0.74 21.77
N THR A 153 7.49 0.51 22.64
CA THR A 153 6.16 -0.05 22.27
C THR A 153 5.19 0.97 21.68
N GLY A 154 5.61 2.22 21.46
CA GLY A 154 4.80 3.25 20.81
C GLY A 154 3.81 3.99 21.69
N LYS A 155 3.85 3.84 23.02
CA LYS A 155 2.90 4.48 23.96
C LYS A 155 2.81 6.00 23.79
N THR A 156 3.92 6.69 23.93
CA THR A 156 3.99 8.15 23.80
C THR A 156 3.60 8.61 22.40
N PHE A 157 4.04 7.88 21.37
CA PHE A 157 3.72 8.20 19.98
C PHE A 157 2.20 8.14 19.70
N LEU A 158 1.53 7.09 20.18
CA LEU A 158 0.07 6.96 20.03
C LEU A 158 -0.69 7.99 20.84
N ALA A 159 -0.25 8.28 22.09
CA ALA A 159 -0.86 9.31 22.93
C ALA A 159 -0.78 10.70 22.28
N VAL A 160 0.41 11.08 21.79
CA VAL A 160 0.60 12.38 21.11
C VAL A 160 -0.24 12.45 19.83
N ALA A 161 -0.32 11.36 19.06
CA ALA A 161 -1.11 11.31 17.83
C ALA A 161 -2.61 11.49 18.10
N ILE A 162 -3.15 10.86 19.14
CA ILE A 162 -4.54 11.03 19.57
C ILE A 162 -4.77 12.44 20.10
N GLY A 163 -3.91 12.95 21.00
CA GLY A 163 -4.04 14.32 21.53
C GLY A 163 -4.02 15.37 20.41
N LEU A 164 -3.15 15.21 19.39
CA LEU A 164 -3.14 16.09 18.23
C LEU A 164 -4.45 16.02 17.45
N THR A 165 -5.00 14.81 17.26
CA THR A 165 -6.28 14.63 16.54
C THR A 165 -7.41 15.30 17.31
N MET A 166 -7.50 15.10 18.62
CA MET A 166 -8.53 15.71 19.47
C MET A 166 -8.42 17.24 19.47
N LEU A 167 -7.21 17.78 19.55
CA LEU A 167 -6.97 19.23 19.47
C LEU A 167 -7.45 19.82 18.14
N LEU A 168 -7.19 19.14 17.03
CA LEU A 168 -7.60 19.58 15.69
C LEU A 168 -9.12 19.44 15.47
N GLU A 169 -9.75 18.46 16.09
CA GLU A 169 -11.20 18.26 16.06
C GLU A 169 -11.94 19.15 17.09
N LYS A 170 -11.23 19.96 17.86
CA LYS A 170 -11.75 20.82 18.96
C LYS A 170 -12.59 20.03 19.98
N LYS A 171 -12.16 18.83 20.29
CA LYS A 171 -12.71 17.99 21.37
C LYS A 171 -11.92 18.14 22.67
#